data_df47e1b3c4017e73ba97aa457abdce11
#
_entry.id   df47e1b3c4017e73ba97aa457abdce11
#
_cell.length_a   1.000
_cell.length_b   1.000
_cell.length_c   1.000
_cell.angle_alpha   90.00
_cell.angle_beta   90.00
_cell.angle_gamma   90.00
#
_symmetry.space_group_name_H-M   'P 1'
#
loop_
_entity.id
_entity.type
_entity.pdbx_description
1 polymer ?
#
loop_
_entity_poly.entity_id
_entity_poly.type
_entity_poly.pdbx_seq_one_letter_code
_entity_poly.pdbx_strand_id
1 'polypeptide(L)'
;ESHYRDMQDIEFTVEQGRLWMLQTRNGKRTAKSALKIAVDLAAEGVISKEEGISRVEPAALDQLLHPTLDPKAERKIITTGLPASPGAATGKIVFDADEAERAAQNGDAVILVRDETSPEDIHGMHAARGIVTARGGMTSHAAVVARGMGRPCVSGAGDIRIDDKAGTFTVRGRVFKAGEIITIDGGKGEVLEGAVAMIEPELTGDFQTLMGW
;
A
#
# COMPACT_ATOMS: atom_id res chain seq x y z
N GLU A 1 -6.70 18.50 -24.12
CA GLU A 1 -5.86 17.29 -24.07
C GLU A 1 -4.88 17.23 -25.25
N SER A 2 -5.35 17.36 -26.49
CA SER A 2 -4.49 17.29 -27.69
C SER A 2 -3.37 18.34 -27.73
N HIS A 3 -3.57 19.56 -27.20
CA HIS A 3 -2.55 20.60 -27.14
C HIS A 3 -1.41 20.24 -26.15
N TYR A 4 -1.76 19.75 -24.96
CA TYR A 4 -0.77 19.37 -23.94
C TYR A 4 -0.30 17.92 -24.08
N ARG A 5 -0.96 17.13 -24.91
CA ARG A 5 -0.77 15.68 -25.08
C ARG A 5 -0.87 14.93 -23.77
N ASP A 6 -1.73 15.42 -22.85
CA ASP A 6 -1.96 14.83 -21.53
C ASP A 6 -3.33 15.22 -20.99
N MET A 7 -3.85 14.43 -20.05
CA MET A 7 -5.08 14.72 -19.31
C MET A 7 -4.89 16.00 -18.49
N GLN A 8 -5.87 16.87 -18.58
CA GLN A 8 -5.83 18.19 -17.92
C GLN A 8 -6.91 18.29 -16.84
N ASP A 9 -6.51 18.80 -15.69
CA ASP A 9 -7.39 19.32 -14.64
C ASP A 9 -7.73 20.78 -14.99
N ILE A 10 -9.02 21.09 -15.06
CA ILE A 10 -9.51 22.37 -15.56
C ILE A 10 -10.33 23.06 -14.48
N GLU A 11 -9.98 24.29 -14.18
CA GLU A 11 -10.78 25.20 -13.36
C GLU A 11 -11.57 26.14 -14.26
N PHE A 12 -12.87 26.29 -14.01
CA PHE A 12 -13.74 27.17 -14.78
C PHE A 12 -14.83 27.81 -13.91
N THR A 13 -15.41 28.89 -14.38
CA THR A 13 -16.60 29.48 -13.79
C THR A 13 -17.65 29.73 -14.87
N VAL A 14 -18.90 29.90 -14.44
CA VAL A 14 -20.00 30.27 -15.33
C VAL A 14 -20.58 31.59 -14.85
N GLU A 15 -20.55 32.58 -15.71
CA GLU A 15 -21.12 33.91 -15.46
C GLU A 15 -22.05 34.30 -16.62
N GLN A 16 -23.27 34.70 -16.30
CA GLN A 16 -24.30 35.10 -17.28
C GLN A 16 -24.53 34.04 -18.38
N GLY A 17 -24.50 32.74 -18.00
CA GLY A 17 -24.68 31.62 -18.93
C GLY A 17 -23.47 31.36 -19.85
N ARG A 18 -22.36 32.04 -19.63
CA ARG A 18 -21.11 31.88 -20.39
C ARG A 18 -20.05 31.21 -19.54
N LEU A 19 -19.38 30.16 -20.11
CA LEU A 19 -18.28 29.47 -19.47
C LEU A 19 -16.97 30.24 -19.65
N TRP A 20 -16.24 30.40 -18.55
CA TRP A 20 -14.93 31.03 -18.52
C TRP A 20 -13.91 30.07 -17.98
N MET A 21 -12.89 29.76 -18.78
CA MET A 21 -11.74 28.96 -18.36
C MET A 21 -10.81 29.81 -17.51
N LEU A 22 -10.50 29.34 -16.29
CA LEU A 22 -9.65 30.08 -15.36
C LEU A 22 -8.22 29.54 -15.38
N GLN A 23 -8.07 28.21 -15.33
CA GLN A 23 -6.78 27.55 -15.26
C GLN A 23 -6.86 26.14 -15.84
N THR A 24 -5.73 25.66 -16.37
CA THR A 24 -5.51 24.26 -16.70
C THR A 24 -4.14 23.81 -16.17
N ARG A 25 -4.05 22.58 -15.74
CA ARG A 25 -2.81 21.95 -15.26
C ARG A 25 -2.85 20.44 -15.49
N ASN A 26 -1.68 19.80 -15.46
CA ASN A 26 -1.63 18.35 -15.48
C ASN A 26 -2.28 17.80 -14.21
N GLY A 27 -3.27 16.94 -14.36
CA GLY A 27 -4.02 16.37 -13.25
C GLY A 27 -3.15 15.42 -12.42
N LYS A 28 -3.28 15.52 -11.09
CA LYS A 28 -2.74 14.50 -10.19
C LYS A 28 -3.51 13.20 -10.40
N ARG A 29 -2.82 12.08 -10.39
CA ARG A 29 -3.42 10.79 -10.72
C ARG A 29 -2.95 9.68 -9.77
N THR A 30 -3.87 8.77 -9.46
CA THR A 30 -3.54 7.50 -8.78
C THR A 30 -2.88 6.55 -9.77
N ALA A 31 -2.27 5.47 -9.28
CA ALA A 31 -1.70 4.43 -10.14
C ALA A 31 -2.69 3.89 -11.18
N LYS A 32 -3.94 3.60 -10.76
CA LYS A 32 -5.02 3.14 -11.64
C LYS A 32 -5.39 4.19 -12.70
N SER A 33 -5.46 5.47 -12.29
CA SER A 33 -5.76 6.56 -13.23
C SER A 33 -4.62 6.80 -14.22
N ALA A 34 -3.36 6.72 -13.77
CA ALA A 34 -2.20 6.86 -14.65
C ALA A 34 -2.18 5.80 -15.75
N LEU A 35 -2.44 4.55 -15.38
CA LEU A 35 -2.55 3.43 -16.31
C LEU A 35 -3.68 3.66 -17.33
N LYS A 36 -4.89 3.98 -16.85
CA LYS A 36 -6.04 4.22 -17.74
C LYS A 36 -5.78 5.39 -18.69
N ILE A 37 -5.27 6.51 -18.23
CA ILE A 37 -4.97 7.69 -19.04
C ILE A 37 -3.94 7.36 -20.14
N ALA A 38 -2.88 6.61 -19.80
CA ALA A 38 -1.87 6.21 -20.76
C ALA A 38 -2.48 5.35 -21.88
N VAL A 39 -3.35 4.40 -21.52
CA VAL A 39 -4.04 3.52 -22.48
C VAL A 39 -5.01 4.32 -23.36
N ASP A 40 -5.85 5.18 -22.76
CA ASP A 40 -6.83 5.98 -23.48
C ASP A 40 -6.14 6.94 -24.46
N LEU A 41 -5.13 7.71 -24.03
CA LEU A 41 -4.41 8.65 -24.89
C LEU A 41 -3.67 7.95 -26.04
N ALA A 42 -3.16 6.75 -25.84
CA ALA A 42 -2.55 5.97 -26.89
C ALA A 42 -3.62 5.43 -27.88
N ALA A 43 -4.77 4.98 -27.37
CA ALA A 43 -5.89 4.53 -28.21
C ALA A 43 -6.48 5.67 -29.05
N GLU A 44 -6.52 6.88 -28.54
CA GLU A 44 -6.96 8.12 -29.23
C GLU A 44 -5.89 8.67 -30.19
N GLY A 45 -4.68 8.09 -30.22
CA GLY A 45 -3.59 8.54 -31.09
C GLY A 45 -2.94 9.88 -30.66
N VAL A 46 -3.19 10.33 -29.42
CA VAL A 46 -2.60 11.55 -28.85
C VAL A 46 -1.12 11.34 -28.50
N ILE A 47 -0.79 10.12 -28.04
CA ILE A 47 0.58 9.70 -27.73
C ILE A 47 0.87 8.34 -28.39
N SER A 48 2.15 7.97 -28.50
CA SER A 48 2.52 6.61 -28.93
C SER A 48 2.41 5.61 -27.77
N LYS A 49 2.42 4.31 -28.08
CA LYS A 49 2.42 3.25 -27.06
C LYS A 49 3.67 3.32 -26.18
N GLU A 50 4.83 3.57 -26.80
CA GLU A 50 6.12 3.73 -26.09
C GLU A 50 6.07 4.91 -25.13
N GLU A 51 5.47 6.02 -25.56
CA GLU A 51 5.26 7.18 -24.69
C GLU A 51 4.27 6.85 -23.57
N GLY A 52 3.20 6.10 -23.83
CA GLY A 52 2.26 5.59 -22.83
C GLY A 52 2.96 4.75 -21.75
N ILE A 53 3.81 3.81 -22.15
CA ILE A 53 4.62 3.00 -21.22
C ILE A 53 5.52 3.90 -20.35
N SER A 54 6.22 4.85 -20.97
CA SER A 54 7.17 5.72 -20.26
C SER A 54 6.52 6.65 -19.22
N ARG A 55 5.21 6.90 -19.33
CA ARG A 55 4.43 7.76 -18.41
C ARG A 55 3.90 7.02 -17.18
N VAL A 56 3.93 5.69 -17.19
CA VAL A 56 3.48 4.88 -16.05
C VAL A 56 4.70 4.42 -15.26
N GLU A 57 4.83 4.91 -14.05
CA GLU A 57 5.94 4.54 -13.18
C GLU A 57 5.85 3.06 -12.77
N PRO A 58 6.94 2.27 -12.82
CA PRO A 58 6.95 0.87 -12.42
C PRO A 58 6.42 0.65 -10.99
N ALA A 59 6.75 1.55 -10.05
CA ALA A 59 6.25 1.49 -8.68
C ALA A 59 4.72 1.65 -8.60
N ALA A 60 4.11 2.40 -9.53
CA ALA A 60 2.66 2.53 -9.59
C ALA A 60 2.00 1.24 -10.10
N LEU A 61 2.63 0.53 -11.04
CA LEU A 61 2.17 -0.79 -11.49
C LEU A 61 2.26 -1.83 -10.38
N ASP A 62 3.36 -1.81 -9.62
CA ASP A 62 3.53 -2.72 -8.47
C ASP A 62 2.41 -2.55 -7.44
N GLN A 63 2.00 -1.31 -7.14
CA GLN A 63 0.85 -1.07 -6.26
C GLN A 63 -0.46 -1.71 -6.74
N LEU A 64 -0.67 -1.82 -8.06
CA LEU A 64 -1.87 -2.42 -8.63
C LEU A 64 -1.89 -3.96 -8.52
N LEU A 65 -0.76 -4.58 -8.21
CA LEU A 65 -0.64 -6.04 -8.05
C LEU A 65 -0.93 -6.51 -6.62
N HIS A 66 -1.13 -5.58 -5.69
CA HIS A 66 -1.34 -5.91 -4.28
C HIS A 66 -2.76 -5.58 -3.82
N PRO A 67 -3.33 -6.34 -2.86
CA PRO A 67 -4.59 -6.00 -2.21
C PRO A 67 -4.52 -4.59 -1.61
N THR A 68 -5.60 -3.85 -1.70
CA THR A 68 -5.74 -2.50 -1.11
C THR A 68 -6.95 -2.45 -0.18
N LEU A 69 -6.96 -1.50 0.75
CA LEU A 69 -8.13 -1.30 1.59
C LEU A 69 -9.29 -0.70 0.80
N ASP A 70 -10.51 -1.20 1.04
CA ASP A 70 -11.71 -0.58 0.46
C ASP A 70 -11.80 0.89 0.93
N PRO A 71 -11.87 1.85 0.00
CA PRO A 71 -11.98 3.27 0.34
C PRO A 71 -13.22 3.61 1.19
N LYS A 72 -14.25 2.77 1.14
CA LYS A 72 -15.51 2.93 1.88
C LYS A 72 -15.47 2.27 3.26
N ALA A 73 -14.47 1.45 3.55
CA ALA A 73 -14.36 0.78 4.83
C ALA A 73 -14.07 1.77 5.97
N GLU A 74 -14.70 1.53 7.11
CA GLU A 74 -14.37 2.28 8.33
C GLU A 74 -12.92 1.99 8.75
N ARG A 75 -12.17 3.03 9.06
CA ARG A 75 -10.74 2.94 9.42
C ARG A 75 -10.51 3.48 10.82
N LYS A 76 -10.06 2.62 11.70
CA LYS A 76 -9.59 3.00 13.04
C LYS A 76 -8.08 2.89 13.09
N ILE A 77 -7.40 4.00 12.79
CA ILE A 77 -5.93 4.04 12.77
C ILE A 77 -5.41 3.96 14.21
N ILE A 78 -4.58 2.95 14.50
CA ILE A 78 -3.86 2.77 15.74
C ILE A 78 -2.62 3.68 15.75
N THR A 79 -1.82 3.58 14.68
CA THR A 79 -0.58 4.34 14.49
C THR A 79 -0.20 4.39 13.02
N THR A 80 0.82 5.18 12.72
CA THR A 80 1.39 5.31 11.38
C THR A 80 2.91 5.14 11.43
N GLY A 81 3.45 4.67 10.34
CA GLY A 81 4.89 4.56 10.09
C GLY A 81 5.20 4.90 8.63
N LEU A 82 6.33 4.44 8.14
CA LEU A 82 6.74 4.63 6.76
C LEU A 82 6.08 3.56 5.84
N PRO A 83 5.63 3.94 4.65
CA PRO A 83 5.08 3.03 3.65
C PRO A 83 6.21 2.21 3.01
N ALA A 84 6.70 1.20 3.73
CA ALA A 84 7.94 0.51 3.40
C ALA A 84 7.78 -0.53 2.28
N SER A 85 6.61 -1.19 2.18
CA SER A 85 6.28 -2.11 1.09
C SER A 85 4.78 -2.06 0.83
N PRO A 86 4.34 -1.96 -0.45
CA PRO A 86 2.94 -1.74 -0.79
C PRO A 86 2.05 -2.94 -0.46
N GLY A 87 0.73 -2.68 -0.47
CA GLY A 87 -0.31 -3.66 -0.21
C GLY A 87 -0.97 -3.50 1.16
N ALA A 88 -2.08 -4.21 1.35
CA ALA A 88 -2.78 -4.31 2.61
C ALA A 88 -2.84 -5.77 3.08
N ALA A 89 -2.79 -5.97 4.38
CA ALA A 89 -2.91 -7.30 4.98
C ALA A 89 -3.61 -7.23 6.34
N THR A 90 -4.44 -8.24 6.62
CA THR A 90 -5.10 -8.44 7.91
C THR A 90 -4.62 -9.74 8.52
N GLY A 91 -4.39 -9.75 9.81
CA GLY A 91 -4.00 -10.96 10.53
C GLY A 91 -3.91 -10.77 12.04
N LYS A 92 -3.67 -11.89 12.73
CA LYS A 92 -3.43 -11.92 14.17
C LYS A 92 -2.03 -11.37 14.48
N ILE A 93 -1.91 -10.59 15.52
CA ILE A 93 -0.63 -10.08 16.01
C ILE A 93 0.22 -11.24 16.50
N VAL A 94 1.47 -11.32 16.04
CA VAL A 94 2.52 -12.18 16.58
C VAL A 94 3.80 -11.37 16.74
N PHE A 95 4.61 -11.68 17.77
CA PHE A 95 5.80 -10.93 18.11
C PHE A 95 7.11 -11.67 17.81
N ASP A 96 7.01 -12.94 17.44
CA ASP A 96 8.14 -13.81 17.22
C ASP A 96 8.06 -14.48 15.85
N ALA A 97 9.22 -14.68 15.20
CA ALA A 97 9.28 -15.24 13.85
C ALA A 97 8.90 -16.73 13.80
N ASP A 98 9.30 -17.51 14.82
CA ASP A 98 8.93 -18.92 14.92
C ASP A 98 7.43 -19.07 15.19
N GLU A 99 6.84 -18.16 16.00
CA GLU A 99 5.40 -18.13 16.22
C GLU A 99 4.64 -17.79 14.94
N ALA A 100 5.14 -16.83 14.15
CA ALA A 100 4.56 -16.48 12.85
C ALA A 100 4.53 -17.69 11.91
N GLU A 101 5.62 -18.44 11.83
CA GLU A 101 5.70 -19.63 10.99
C GLU A 101 4.75 -20.72 11.47
N ARG A 102 4.73 -21.04 12.77
CA ARG A 102 3.81 -22.03 13.35
C ARG A 102 2.34 -21.69 13.13
N ALA A 103 1.98 -20.43 13.36
CA ALA A 103 0.60 -19.97 13.15
C ALA A 103 0.19 -20.07 11.67
N ALA A 104 1.07 -19.68 10.75
CA ALA A 104 0.83 -19.79 9.32
C ALA A 104 0.69 -21.25 8.86
N GLN A 105 1.48 -22.19 9.41
CA GLN A 105 1.34 -23.62 9.15
C GLN A 105 0.00 -24.17 9.61
N ASN A 106 -0.59 -23.60 10.66
CA ASN A 106 -1.94 -23.92 11.14
C ASN A 106 -3.06 -23.25 10.33
N GLY A 107 -2.72 -22.46 9.30
CA GLY A 107 -3.66 -21.77 8.44
C GLY A 107 -4.08 -20.37 8.93
N ASP A 108 -3.48 -19.86 9.99
CA ASP A 108 -3.74 -18.52 10.51
C ASP A 108 -3.06 -17.46 9.64
N ALA A 109 -3.79 -16.37 9.35
CA ALA A 109 -3.19 -15.16 8.83
C ALA A 109 -2.59 -14.36 9.98
N VAL A 110 -1.31 -14.00 9.90
CA VAL A 110 -0.61 -13.28 10.98
C VAL A 110 0.09 -12.03 10.46
N ILE A 111 0.20 -11.04 11.34
CA ILE A 111 1.03 -9.84 11.16
C ILE A 111 2.17 -9.91 12.17
N LEU A 112 3.40 -9.94 11.65
CA LEU A 112 4.61 -9.95 12.48
C LEU A 112 4.91 -8.52 12.94
N VAL A 113 4.91 -8.31 14.26
CA VAL A 113 5.19 -7.01 14.89
C VAL A 113 6.49 -7.12 15.67
N ARG A 114 7.51 -6.34 15.28
CA ARG A 114 8.84 -6.35 15.90
C ARG A 114 9.31 -4.94 16.22
N ASP A 115 10.25 -4.80 17.15
CA ASP A 115 10.99 -3.54 17.27
C ASP A 115 11.80 -3.27 16.00
N GLU A 116 12.59 -4.23 15.58
CA GLU A 116 13.31 -4.30 14.31
C GLU A 116 13.36 -5.75 13.87
N THR A 117 13.53 -6.02 12.58
CA THR A 117 13.81 -7.38 12.10
C THR A 117 15.28 -7.56 11.80
N SER A 118 15.73 -8.80 11.95
CA SER A 118 17.09 -9.26 11.62
C SER A 118 17.04 -10.37 10.55
N PRO A 119 18.18 -10.78 9.98
CA PRO A 119 18.24 -11.92 9.06
C PRO A 119 17.66 -13.21 9.64
N GLU A 120 17.68 -13.39 10.96
CA GLU A 120 17.12 -14.55 11.65
C GLU A 120 15.59 -14.59 11.58
N ASP A 121 14.93 -13.45 11.38
CA ASP A 121 13.47 -13.34 11.30
C ASP A 121 12.89 -13.66 9.89
N ILE A 122 13.73 -13.94 8.88
CA ILE A 122 13.31 -14.10 7.47
C ILE A 122 12.20 -15.13 7.29
N HIS A 123 12.27 -16.28 7.99
CA HIS A 123 11.26 -17.34 7.90
C HIS A 123 9.89 -16.85 8.40
N GLY A 124 9.86 -16.15 9.52
CA GLY A 124 8.63 -15.54 10.05
C GLY A 124 8.09 -14.41 9.18
N MET A 125 8.97 -13.58 8.61
CA MET A 125 8.57 -12.54 7.65
C MET A 125 7.94 -13.13 6.38
N HIS A 126 8.47 -14.27 5.92
CA HIS A 126 7.93 -14.98 4.77
C HIS A 126 6.55 -15.60 5.07
N ALA A 127 6.40 -16.18 6.27
CA ALA A 127 5.15 -16.79 6.72
C ALA A 127 4.03 -15.77 6.99
N ALA A 128 4.39 -14.59 7.51
CA ALA A 128 3.45 -13.53 7.83
C ALA A 128 2.78 -12.94 6.58
N ARG A 129 1.55 -12.48 6.72
CA ARG A 129 0.83 -11.74 5.69
C ARG A 129 1.30 -10.29 5.56
N GLY A 130 1.90 -9.75 6.62
CA GLY A 130 2.46 -8.42 6.64
C GLY A 130 3.37 -8.19 7.83
N ILE A 131 4.15 -7.13 7.79
CA ILE A 131 5.18 -6.80 8.78
C ILE A 131 5.00 -5.38 9.29
N VAL A 132 5.13 -5.21 10.61
CA VAL A 132 5.19 -3.90 11.27
C VAL A 132 6.44 -3.83 12.11
N THR A 133 7.22 -2.76 12.00
CA THR A 133 8.33 -2.50 12.90
C THR A 133 8.18 -1.16 13.61
N ALA A 134 8.51 -1.15 14.92
CA ALA A 134 8.51 0.08 15.71
C ALA A 134 9.64 1.02 15.29
N ARG A 135 10.78 0.47 14.88
CA ARG A 135 11.97 1.19 14.41
C ARG A 135 12.34 0.77 13.00
N GLY A 136 13.15 1.58 12.35
CA GLY A 136 13.65 1.34 11.00
C GLY A 136 13.15 2.36 10.00
N GLY A 137 13.91 2.50 8.91
CA GLY A 137 13.62 3.40 7.79
C GLY A 137 13.26 2.63 6.52
N MET A 138 13.16 3.33 5.41
CA MET A 138 12.89 2.77 4.07
C MET A 138 13.99 1.82 3.57
N THR A 139 15.17 1.88 4.16
CA THR A 139 16.34 1.03 3.87
C THR A 139 16.63 0.03 4.98
N SER A 140 15.75 -0.09 6.00
CA SER A 140 15.89 -1.09 7.07
C SER A 140 15.76 -2.51 6.51
N HIS A 141 16.26 -3.50 7.26
CA HIS A 141 16.12 -4.92 6.91
C HIS A 141 14.66 -5.28 6.64
N ALA A 142 13.73 -4.90 7.52
CA ALA A 142 12.30 -5.14 7.35
C ALA A 142 11.78 -4.58 6.00
N ALA A 143 12.10 -3.33 5.68
CA ALA A 143 11.63 -2.66 4.48
C ALA A 143 12.16 -3.31 3.19
N VAL A 144 13.45 -3.64 3.15
CA VAL A 144 14.09 -4.23 1.97
C VAL A 144 13.62 -5.65 1.73
N VAL A 145 13.60 -6.48 2.78
CA VAL A 145 13.20 -7.88 2.68
C VAL A 145 11.71 -8.01 2.38
N ALA A 146 10.84 -7.26 3.05
CA ALA A 146 9.40 -7.28 2.80
C ALA A 146 9.08 -6.92 1.34
N ARG A 147 9.75 -5.88 0.78
CA ARG A 147 9.62 -5.52 -0.64
C ARG A 147 10.05 -6.65 -1.58
N GLY A 148 11.19 -7.27 -1.30
CA GLY A 148 11.67 -8.41 -2.07
C GLY A 148 10.75 -9.62 -2.03
N MET A 149 9.99 -9.79 -0.94
CA MET A 149 9.00 -10.86 -0.76
C MET A 149 7.59 -10.49 -1.27
N GLY A 150 7.35 -9.24 -1.68
CA GLY A 150 6.00 -8.75 -2.01
C GLY A 150 5.05 -8.75 -0.81
N ARG A 151 5.56 -8.56 0.43
CA ARG A 151 4.77 -8.50 1.64
C ARG A 151 4.52 -7.05 2.06
N PRO A 152 3.28 -6.66 2.38
CA PRO A 152 2.99 -5.35 2.96
C PRO A 152 3.84 -5.07 4.20
N CYS A 153 4.40 -3.87 4.29
CA CYS A 153 5.23 -3.50 5.43
C CYS A 153 5.05 -2.04 5.83
N VAL A 154 4.83 -1.84 7.13
CA VAL A 154 4.89 -0.54 7.79
C VAL A 154 6.12 -0.51 8.67
N SER A 155 7.11 0.33 8.35
CA SER A 155 8.37 0.43 9.09
C SER A 155 8.43 1.72 9.90
N GLY A 156 9.10 1.66 11.06
CA GLY A 156 9.31 2.85 11.88
C GLY A 156 8.04 3.44 12.49
N ALA A 157 7.08 2.60 12.89
CA ALA A 157 5.90 3.01 13.64
C ALA A 157 6.28 3.35 15.10
N GLY A 158 6.95 4.46 15.29
CA GLY A 158 7.66 4.84 16.53
C GLY A 158 6.80 5.05 17.77
N ASP A 159 5.47 5.09 17.65
CA ASP A 159 4.55 5.11 18.78
C ASP A 159 4.40 3.72 19.43
N ILE A 160 4.75 2.65 18.75
CA ILE A 160 4.66 1.27 19.23
C ILE A 160 5.73 1.02 20.29
N ARG A 161 5.30 0.42 21.41
CA ARG A 161 6.18 -0.10 22.47
C ARG A 161 5.83 -1.56 22.69
N ILE A 162 6.74 -2.45 22.35
CA ILE A 162 6.57 -3.90 22.44
C ILE A 162 7.05 -4.38 23.80
N ASP A 163 6.27 -5.25 24.43
CA ASP A 163 6.65 -6.04 25.60
C ASP A 163 6.58 -7.54 25.18
N ASP A 164 7.70 -8.08 24.77
CA ASP A 164 7.81 -9.48 24.33
C ASP A 164 7.42 -10.47 25.43
N LYS A 165 7.72 -10.15 26.71
CA LYS A 165 7.39 -11.03 27.84
C LYS A 165 5.89 -11.07 28.13
N ALA A 166 5.23 -9.94 27.97
CA ALA A 166 3.78 -9.84 28.15
C ALA A 166 3.00 -10.25 26.88
N GLY A 167 3.68 -10.41 25.74
CA GLY A 167 3.03 -10.68 24.46
C GLY A 167 2.09 -9.54 24.03
N THR A 168 2.54 -8.29 24.18
CA THR A 168 1.72 -7.10 23.91
C THR A 168 2.53 -6.01 23.25
N PHE A 169 1.82 -5.10 22.56
CA PHE A 169 2.36 -3.79 22.28
C PHE A 169 1.42 -2.69 22.79
N THR A 170 1.98 -1.55 23.13
CA THR A 170 1.24 -0.38 23.60
C THR A 170 1.43 0.78 22.64
N VAL A 171 0.33 1.46 22.30
CA VAL A 171 0.32 2.69 21.52
C VAL A 171 -0.60 3.71 22.21
N ARG A 172 -0.08 4.88 22.56
CA ARG A 172 -0.85 5.98 23.16
C ARG A 172 -1.75 5.54 24.32
N GLY A 173 -1.23 4.64 25.17
CA GLY A 173 -1.95 4.12 26.34
C GLY A 173 -2.94 2.99 26.05
N ARG A 174 -3.11 2.57 24.81
CA ARG A 174 -3.91 1.39 24.43
C ARG A 174 -2.98 0.19 24.29
N VAL A 175 -3.42 -0.95 24.83
CA VAL A 175 -2.67 -2.22 24.80
C VAL A 175 -3.31 -3.17 23.82
N PHE A 176 -2.50 -3.77 22.95
CA PHE A 176 -2.88 -4.80 21.97
C PHE A 176 -2.10 -6.08 22.29
N LYS A 177 -2.78 -7.21 22.26
CA LYS A 177 -2.23 -8.51 22.66
C LYS A 177 -1.96 -9.40 21.47
N ALA A 178 -1.05 -10.35 21.63
CA ALA A 178 -0.88 -11.45 20.70
C ALA A 178 -2.24 -12.12 20.39
N GLY A 179 -2.48 -12.43 19.12
CA GLY A 179 -3.73 -13.03 18.65
C GLY A 179 -4.87 -12.04 18.35
N GLU A 180 -4.78 -10.77 18.79
CA GLU A 180 -5.74 -9.76 18.34
C GLU A 180 -5.53 -9.44 16.85
N ILE A 181 -6.62 -9.09 16.18
CA ILE A 181 -6.59 -8.81 14.73
C ILE A 181 -6.26 -7.36 14.48
N ILE A 182 -5.29 -7.13 13.61
CA ILE A 182 -4.98 -5.82 13.05
C ILE A 182 -4.93 -5.90 11.53
N THR A 183 -5.08 -4.75 10.90
CA THR A 183 -4.88 -4.57 9.46
C THR A 183 -3.77 -3.55 9.25
N ILE A 184 -2.94 -3.76 8.24
CA ILE A 184 -1.92 -2.81 7.81
C ILE A 184 -2.14 -2.37 6.37
N ASP A 185 -1.85 -1.11 6.08
CA ASP A 185 -1.75 -0.54 4.74
C ASP A 185 -0.29 -0.13 4.52
N GLY A 186 0.46 -1.00 3.89
CA GLY A 186 1.88 -0.77 3.59
C GLY A 186 2.11 0.32 2.55
N GLY A 187 1.11 0.63 1.72
CA GLY A 187 1.16 1.72 0.75
C GLY A 187 0.99 3.11 1.36
N LYS A 188 0.28 3.18 2.51
CA LYS A 188 0.07 4.43 3.26
C LYS A 188 0.87 4.50 4.56
N GLY A 189 1.42 3.39 5.01
CA GLY A 189 2.09 3.31 6.31
C GLY A 189 1.12 3.35 7.49
N GLU A 190 -0.11 2.84 7.33
CA GLU A 190 -1.13 2.83 8.37
C GLU A 190 -1.21 1.47 9.06
N VAL A 191 -1.38 1.46 10.38
CA VAL A 191 -1.74 0.29 11.19
C VAL A 191 -3.13 0.54 11.77
N LEU A 192 -4.07 -0.37 11.53
CA LEU A 192 -5.49 -0.21 11.83
C LEU A 192 -5.98 -1.31 12.78
N GLU A 193 -6.97 -0.98 13.62
CA GLU A 193 -7.61 -1.90 14.53
C GLU A 193 -8.59 -2.83 13.81
N GLY A 194 -8.51 -4.11 14.12
CA GLY A 194 -9.44 -5.11 13.60
C GLY A 194 -9.23 -5.46 12.14
N ALA A 195 -10.17 -6.21 11.59
CA ALA A 195 -10.21 -6.55 10.18
C ALA A 195 -10.89 -5.43 9.38
N VAL A 196 -10.21 -4.94 8.36
CA VAL A 196 -10.73 -3.93 7.44
C VAL A 196 -10.96 -4.58 6.07
N ALA A 197 -12.09 -4.27 5.43
CA ALA A 197 -12.41 -4.79 4.11
C ALA A 197 -11.32 -4.41 3.10
N MET A 198 -10.93 -5.37 2.26
CA MET A 198 -9.92 -5.22 1.23
C MET A 198 -10.52 -5.47 -0.14
N ILE A 199 -9.92 -4.84 -1.14
CA ILE A 199 -10.19 -5.07 -2.55
C ILE A 199 -8.98 -5.83 -3.11
N GLU A 200 -9.25 -7.00 -3.68
CA GLU A 200 -8.22 -7.79 -4.37
C GLU A 200 -7.77 -7.06 -5.64
N PRO A 201 -6.51 -7.23 -6.05
CA PRO A 201 -6.00 -6.61 -7.27
C PRO A 201 -6.78 -7.12 -8.47
N GLU A 202 -7.45 -6.21 -9.17
CA GLU A 202 -8.05 -6.48 -10.48
C GLU A 202 -7.05 -6.09 -11.56
N LEU A 203 -6.49 -7.07 -12.25
CA LEU A 203 -5.73 -6.85 -13.47
C LEU A 203 -6.71 -6.43 -14.56
N THR A 204 -7.02 -5.13 -14.62
CA THR A 204 -7.96 -4.56 -15.59
C THR A 204 -7.49 -4.79 -17.03
N GLY A 205 -8.42 -4.67 -17.99
CA GLY A 205 -8.07 -4.72 -19.42
C GLY A 205 -6.99 -3.70 -19.80
N ASP A 206 -6.94 -2.55 -19.12
CA ASP A 206 -5.91 -1.52 -19.32
C ASP A 206 -4.52 -2.01 -18.92
N PHE A 207 -4.40 -2.76 -17.82
CA PHE A 207 -3.14 -3.39 -17.40
C PHE A 207 -2.67 -4.41 -18.45
N GLN A 208 -3.57 -5.28 -18.92
CA GLN A 208 -3.26 -6.25 -19.96
C GLN A 208 -2.86 -5.58 -21.27
N THR A 209 -3.51 -4.47 -21.62
CA THR A 209 -3.22 -3.68 -22.80
C THR A 209 -1.82 -3.09 -22.73
N LEU A 210 -1.47 -2.45 -21.59
CA LEU A 210 -0.12 -1.87 -21.39
C LEU A 210 0.97 -2.94 -21.45
N MET A 211 0.74 -4.10 -20.80
CA MET A 211 1.69 -5.22 -20.79
C MET A 211 1.85 -5.89 -22.17
N GLY A 212 0.90 -5.70 -23.07
CA GLY A 212 0.95 -6.20 -24.45
C GLY A 212 1.67 -5.27 -25.44
N TRP A 213 2.07 -4.07 -25.00
CA TRP A 213 2.82 -3.10 -25.82
C TRP A 213 4.31 -3.36 -25.79
#